data_6496030b8fddcaa6d298f00efff7f23b
#
_entry.id   6496030b8fddcaa6d298f00efff7f23b
#
_cell.length_a   1.000
_cell.length_b   1.000
_cell.length_c   1.000
_cell.angle_alpha   90.00
_cell.angle_beta   90.00
_cell.angle_gamma   90.00
#
_symmetry.space_group_name_H-M   'P 1'
#
loop_
_entity.id
_entity.type
_entity.pdbx_description
1 polymer ?
#
loop_
_entity_poly.entity_id
_entity_poly.type
_entity_poly.pdbx_seq_one_letter_code
_entity_poly.pdbx_strand_id
1 'polypeptide(L)'
;ADLWGAPKVSNVPELAGKSVVFVERKQFPQDHHNTANIFQLGEINEGAWNACAGNSAMYKADFDSSGNLAAIRKLVSSKDGIVRDPGISFDAKKIGFSMRQNLGDSYGIYELDLPSGKFVRLTRVAEACDIDPAYLGDGSIVFASTRAAKYCGCNRHIMCNLYKMDPDGANIVQIGNSIEFEHMPHVLRDGRILYTRWEYVDRNFSGAQGLWTCNPDGTAHALYWGQETKQPCLNAVQMPESTTVAAILGSCHNIAWGALAVIDRKIDVEGEKSVVKIF
;
A
#
# COMPACT_ATOMS: atom_id res chain seq x y z
N ALA A 1 6.74 25.59 -11.42
CA ALA A 1 8.18 25.33 -11.35
C ALA A 1 8.37 23.87 -11.72
N ASP A 2 9.14 23.59 -12.80
CA ASP A 2 9.48 22.24 -13.24
C ASP A 2 10.28 21.55 -12.13
N LEU A 3 9.60 20.72 -11.34
CA LEU A 3 10.22 19.98 -10.23
C LEU A 3 11.16 18.86 -10.69
N TRP A 4 11.14 18.55 -11.97
CA TRP A 4 12.02 17.58 -12.60
C TRP A 4 12.49 18.17 -13.93
N GLY A 5 13.79 18.37 -14.08
CA GLY A 5 14.40 18.42 -15.40
C GLY A 5 14.20 17.06 -16.10
N ALA A 6 12.94 16.60 -16.13
CA ALA A 6 12.58 15.31 -16.65
C ALA A 6 12.91 15.29 -18.13
N PRO A 7 13.59 14.26 -18.64
CA PRO A 7 13.59 14.01 -20.07
C PRO A 7 12.14 14.03 -20.51
N LYS A 8 11.82 14.75 -21.58
CA LYS A 8 10.51 14.66 -22.22
C LYS A 8 10.27 13.19 -22.48
N VAL A 9 9.43 12.54 -21.67
CA VAL A 9 9.02 11.16 -21.92
C VAL A 9 8.23 11.23 -23.22
N SER A 10 8.93 10.99 -24.30
CA SER A 10 8.31 10.86 -25.60
C SER A 10 7.53 9.57 -25.58
N ASN A 11 6.24 9.64 -25.69
CA ASN A 11 5.32 8.55 -25.97
C ASN A 11 5.60 7.23 -25.24
N VAL A 12 4.64 6.75 -24.45
CA VAL A 12 4.62 5.46 -23.79
C VAL A 12 3.43 4.67 -24.38
N PRO A 13 3.65 3.89 -25.46
CA PRO A 13 2.56 3.23 -26.17
C PRO A 13 1.67 2.36 -25.28
N GLU A 14 2.24 1.77 -24.24
CA GLU A 14 1.52 0.95 -23.25
C GLU A 14 0.50 1.75 -22.43
N LEU A 15 0.66 3.06 -22.37
CA LEU A 15 -0.27 3.98 -21.69
C LEU A 15 -1.27 4.66 -22.64
N ALA A 16 -1.25 4.33 -23.94
CA ALA A 16 -2.16 4.90 -24.91
C ALA A 16 -3.63 4.78 -24.48
N GLY A 17 -4.33 5.94 -24.41
CA GLY A 17 -5.71 6.03 -23.96
C GLY A 17 -5.97 5.70 -22.49
N LYS A 18 -4.93 5.58 -21.69
CA LYS A 18 -5.03 5.23 -20.26
C LYS A 18 -4.80 6.44 -19.36
N SER A 19 -5.15 6.27 -18.10
CA SER A 19 -4.82 7.23 -17.04
C SER A 19 -4.05 6.54 -15.92
N VAL A 20 -3.17 7.29 -15.28
CA VAL A 20 -2.40 6.84 -14.12
C VAL A 20 -2.69 7.75 -12.94
N VAL A 21 -2.97 7.16 -11.77
CA VAL A 21 -3.07 7.87 -10.51
C VAL A 21 -1.76 7.68 -9.74
N PHE A 22 -1.21 8.77 -9.22
CA PHE A 22 0.02 8.73 -8.44
C PHE A 22 0.01 9.78 -7.32
N VAL A 23 0.88 9.58 -6.34
CA VAL A 23 1.06 10.47 -5.19
C VAL A 23 2.43 11.12 -5.26
N GLU A 24 2.45 12.43 -5.03
CA GLU A 24 3.65 13.21 -4.77
C GLU A 24 3.71 13.52 -3.26
N ARG A 25 4.80 13.15 -2.63
CA ARG A 25 5.04 13.41 -1.20
C ARG A 25 6.53 13.52 -0.91
N LYS A 26 6.87 14.12 0.22
CA LYS A 26 8.26 14.10 0.69
C LYS A 26 8.68 12.68 1.03
N GLN A 27 9.95 12.38 0.79
CA GLN A 27 10.55 11.13 1.21
C GLN A 27 10.62 11.07 2.73
N PHE A 28 10.36 9.88 3.28
CA PHE A 28 10.51 9.64 4.69
C PHE A 28 11.97 9.45 5.07
N PRO A 29 12.40 9.88 6.26
CA PRO A 29 13.71 9.58 6.78
C PRO A 29 13.85 8.08 7.04
N GLN A 30 15.08 7.66 7.15
CA GLN A 30 15.41 6.31 7.59
C GLN A 30 15.02 6.11 9.05
N ASP A 31 14.56 4.91 9.37
CA ASP A 31 14.33 4.46 10.74
C ASP A 31 14.91 3.05 10.91
N HIS A 32 14.91 2.57 12.16
CA HIS A 32 15.41 1.25 12.51
C HIS A 32 14.71 0.13 11.72
N HIS A 33 13.40 0.26 11.54
CA HIS A 33 12.58 -0.66 10.76
C HIS A 33 11.86 0.02 9.60
N ASN A 34 11.63 -0.74 8.53
CA ASN A 34 10.78 -0.31 7.41
C ASN A 34 9.35 0.05 7.85
N THR A 35 8.88 -0.51 8.95
CA THR A 35 7.54 -0.27 9.50
C THR A 35 7.27 1.18 9.88
N ALA A 36 8.26 1.91 10.36
CA ALA A 36 8.11 3.35 10.63
C ALA A 36 7.77 4.13 9.37
N ASN A 37 8.37 3.77 8.25
CA ASN A 37 8.10 4.40 6.96
C ASN A 37 6.74 4.00 6.40
N ILE A 38 6.29 2.77 6.65
CA ILE A 38 5.02 2.25 6.17
C ILE A 38 3.86 2.94 6.89
N PHE A 39 3.87 2.94 8.22
CA PHE A 39 2.76 3.46 9.00
C PHE A 39 2.90 4.94 9.32
N GLN A 40 4.11 5.46 9.39
CA GLN A 40 4.41 6.84 9.78
C GLN A 40 3.78 7.27 11.09
N LEU A 41 3.55 6.32 11.95
CA LEU A 41 3.01 6.56 13.27
C LEU A 41 4.07 6.95 14.27
N GLY A 42 5.27 7.11 13.79
CA GLY A 42 6.40 7.36 14.64
C GLY A 42 6.58 6.24 15.68
N GLU A 43 7.79 5.95 15.99
CA GLU A 43 8.05 5.41 17.31
C GLU A 43 7.49 6.41 18.32
N ILE A 44 7.03 5.92 19.44
CA ILE A 44 6.79 6.74 20.64
C ILE A 44 8.11 7.40 21.09
N ASN A 45 9.15 7.33 20.30
CA ASN A 45 10.45 7.95 20.51
C ASN A 45 10.47 9.34 19.87
N GLU A 46 10.99 10.27 20.62
CA GLU A 46 11.13 11.68 20.26
C GLU A 46 11.71 11.87 18.87
N GLY A 47 11.02 12.62 18.02
CA GLY A 47 11.53 13.14 16.75
C GLY A 47 10.97 12.53 15.46
N ALA A 48 10.41 11.33 15.46
CA ALA A 48 9.85 10.72 14.25
C ALA A 48 8.62 11.46 13.70
N TRP A 49 7.83 12.10 14.55
CA TRP A 49 6.67 12.91 14.17
C TRP A 49 7.00 14.09 13.25
N ASN A 50 8.17 14.71 13.43
CA ASN A 50 8.61 15.86 12.64
C ASN A 50 9.26 15.45 11.32
N ALA A 51 9.61 14.19 11.18
CA ALA A 51 10.37 13.69 10.03
C ALA A 51 9.50 13.54 8.78
N CYS A 52 8.19 13.41 8.93
CA CYS A 52 7.24 13.18 7.85
C CYS A 52 6.45 14.44 7.53
N ALA A 53 7.18 15.53 7.29
CA ALA A 53 6.58 16.83 7.00
C ALA A 53 5.56 16.76 5.86
N GLY A 54 4.45 17.45 6.03
CA GLY A 54 3.35 17.54 5.10
C GLY A 54 3.71 18.00 3.68
N ASN A 55 2.75 18.47 2.94
CA ASN A 55 2.83 18.84 1.53
C ASN A 55 2.87 17.61 0.60
N SER A 56 1.74 16.93 0.53
CA SER A 56 1.53 15.83 -0.41
C SER A 56 0.29 16.04 -1.26
N ALA A 57 0.26 15.43 -2.41
CA ALA A 57 -0.88 15.48 -3.30
C ALA A 57 -1.03 14.20 -4.13
N MET A 58 -2.27 13.88 -4.49
CA MET A 58 -2.61 12.83 -5.42
C MET A 58 -3.00 13.47 -6.75
N TYR A 59 -2.48 12.91 -7.83
CA TYR A 59 -2.67 13.39 -9.19
C TYR A 59 -3.22 12.29 -10.09
N LYS A 60 -3.86 12.71 -11.18
CA LYS A 60 -4.21 11.88 -12.32
C LYS A 60 -3.50 12.42 -13.56
N ALA A 61 -2.73 11.57 -14.21
CA ALA A 61 -2.14 11.82 -15.52
C ALA A 61 -2.96 11.08 -16.58
N ASP A 62 -3.37 11.81 -17.62
CA ASP A 62 -4.10 11.27 -18.76
C ASP A 62 -3.18 11.20 -19.98
N PHE A 63 -3.21 10.07 -20.68
CA PHE A 63 -2.42 9.84 -21.89
C PHE A 63 -3.33 9.79 -23.11
N ASP A 64 -2.89 10.39 -24.21
CA ASP A 64 -3.61 10.39 -25.48
C ASP A 64 -3.58 9.00 -26.17
N SER A 65 -4.25 8.89 -27.31
CA SER A 65 -4.30 7.64 -28.10
C SER A 65 -2.96 7.16 -28.64
N SER A 66 -1.93 7.99 -28.58
CA SER A 66 -0.56 7.68 -28.97
C SER A 66 0.37 7.41 -27.79
N GLY A 67 -0.13 7.52 -26.55
CA GLY A 67 0.66 7.36 -25.34
C GLY A 67 1.47 8.59 -24.95
N ASN A 68 1.17 9.77 -25.47
CA ASN A 68 1.77 11.00 -24.97
C ASN A 68 1.00 11.51 -23.77
N LEU A 69 1.69 12.14 -22.83
CA LEU A 69 1.07 12.78 -21.68
C LEU A 69 0.21 13.97 -22.19
N ALA A 70 -1.10 13.85 -22.05
CA ALA A 70 -2.07 14.86 -22.47
C ALA A 70 -2.38 15.89 -21.37
N ALA A 71 -2.52 15.42 -20.11
CA ALA A 71 -2.83 16.29 -18.98
C ALA A 71 -2.36 15.68 -17.65
N ILE A 72 -2.05 16.55 -16.68
CA ILE A 72 -1.88 16.18 -15.26
C ILE A 72 -2.85 17.05 -14.46
N ARG A 73 -3.67 16.38 -13.64
CA ARG A 73 -4.66 17.05 -12.80
C ARG A 73 -4.47 16.66 -11.35
N LYS A 74 -4.40 17.65 -10.47
CA LYS A 74 -4.39 17.43 -9.02
C LYS A 74 -5.80 17.02 -8.58
N LEU A 75 -5.91 15.91 -7.86
CA LEU A 75 -7.17 15.38 -7.35
C LEU A 75 -7.40 15.78 -5.89
N VAL A 76 -6.42 15.54 -5.03
CA VAL A 76 -6.47 15.80 -3.60
C VAL A 76 -5.11 16.32 -3.15
N SER A 77 -5.07 17.21 -2.18
CA SER A 77 -3.81 17.62 -1.56
C SER A 77 -3.99 17.95 -0.08
N SER A 78 -2.91 17.78 0.67
CA SER A 78 -2.80 18.26 2.05
C SER A 78 -1.50 19.05 2.20
N LYS A 79 -1.62 20.28 2.69
CA LYS A 79 -0.46 21.14 2.94
C LYS A 79 0.34 20.67 4.15
N ASP A 80 -0.36 20.33 5.23
CA ASP A 80 0.23 20.04 6.54
C ASP A 80 0.15 18.54 6.91
N GLY A 81 -0.49 17.73 6.08
CA GLY A 81 -0.64 16.30 6.25
C GLY A 81 -0.10 15.49 5.07
N ILE A 82 -0.56 14.27 4.96
CA ILE A 82 -0.09 13.29 3.96
C ILE A 82 -1.26 12.59 3.31
N VAL A 83 -1.21 12.50 1.97
CA VAL A 83 -2.06 11.64 1.12
C VAL A 83 -1.20 10.49 0.63
N ARG A 84 -1.73 9.24 0.68
CA ARG A 84 -1.00 8.03 0.27
C ARG A 84 -1.94 6.90 -0.15
N ASP A 85 -1.38 5.84 -0.69
CA ASP A 85 -1.99 4.53 -0.98
C ASP A 85 -3.28 4.62 -1.82
N PRO A 86 -3.25 5.14 -3.04
CA PRO A 86 -4.43 5.18 -3.88
C PRO A 86 -4.81 3.78 -4.38
N GLY A 87 -6.04 3.34 -4.10
CA GLY A 87 -6.67 2.15 -4.65
C GLY A 87 -7.85 2.52 -5.55
N ILE A 88 -7.90 1.99 -6.75
CA ILE A 88 -8.95 2.33 -7.74
C ILE A 88 -10.06 1.27 -7.68
N SER A 89 -11.33 1.71 -7.66
CA SER A 89 -12.48 0.81 -7.77
C SER A 89 -12.52 0.08 -9.11
N PHE A 90 -13.12 -1.10 -9.16
CA PHE A 90 -13.17 -1.92 -10.38
C PHE A 90 -13.88 -1.24 -11.57
N ASP A 91 -14.81 -0.33 -11.31
CA ASP A 91 -15.47 0.48 -12.34
C ASP A 91 -14.71 1.77 -12.69
N ALA A 92 -13.55 1.99 -12.09
CA ALA A 92 -12.68 3.15 -12.24
C ALA A 92 -13.36 4.51 -11.96
N LYS A 93 -14.45 4.53 -11.17
CA LYS A 93 -15.15 5.78 -10.81
C LYS A 93 -14.74 6.34 -9.46
N LYS A 94 -14.13 5.53 -8.60
CA LYS A 94 -13.77 5.91 -7.24
C LYS A 94 -12.29 5.62 -6.98
N ILE A 95 -11.71 6.40 -6.08
CA ILE A 95 -10.37 6.16 -5.54
C ILE A 95 -10.47 6.14 -4.02
N GLY A 96 -10.20 4.97 -3.42
CA GLY A 96 -9.92 4.87 -2.00
C GLY A 96 -8.48 5.32 -1.74
N PHE A 97 -8.23 6.07 -0.67
CA PHE A 97 -6.88 6.50 -0.31
C PHE A 97 -6.76 6.76 1.18
N SER A 98 -5.54 6.72 1.67
CA SER A 98 -5.24 7.04 3.06
C SER A 98 -4.84 8.50 3.17
N MET A 99 -5.37 9.21 4.18
CA MET A 99 -4.98 10.59 4.42
C MET A 99 -5.01 10.94 5.91
N ARG A 100 -4.05 11.77 6.33
CA ARG A 100 -4.13 12.62 7.51
C ARG A 100 -4.04 14.08 7.09
N GLN A 101 -4.82 14.96 7.71
CA GLN A 101 -4.86 16.38 7.32
C GLN A 101 -3.73 17.19 7.96
N ASN A 102 -3.33 16.81 9.18
CA ASN A 102 -2.21 17.41 9.92
C ASN A 102 -1.28 16.30 10.42
N LEU A 103 -0.06 16.66 10.80
CA LEU A 103 0.94 15.70 11.31
C LEU A 103 0.50 14.97 12.58
N GLY A 104 -0.27 15.63 13.45
CA GLY A 104 -0.80 15.04 14.68
C GLY A 104 -2.06 14.20 14.51
N ASP A 105 -2.64 14.16 13.31
CA ASP A 105 -3.87 13.39 13.06
C ASP A 105 -3.56 11.92 12.80
N SER A 106 -4.48 11.04 13.18
CA SER A 106 -4.49 9.67 12.71
C SER A 106 -4.86 9.58 11.23
N TYR A 107 -4.26 8.64 10.51
CA TYR A 107 -4.71 8.32 9.15
C TYR A 107 -6.13 7.76 9.17
N GLY A 108 -6.91 8.12 8.19
CA GLY A 108 -8.19 7.50 7.88
C GLY A 108 -8.28 7.15 6.40
N ILE A 109 -9.18 6.24 6.08
CA ILE A 109 -9.54 5.95 4.71
C ILE A 109 -10.53 7.00 4.21
N TYR A 110 -10.28 7.50 3.04
CA TYR A 110 -11.11 8.43 2.28
C TYR A 110 -11.48 7.82 0.94
N GLU A 111 -12.59 8.25 0.38
CA GLU A 111 -13.04 7.89 -0.95
C GLU A 111 -13.27 9.15 -1.78
N LEU A 112 -12.66 9.23 -2.95
CA LEU A 112 -12.87 10.26 -3.96
C LEU A 112 -13.78 9.71 -5.06
N ASP A 113 -14.87 10.40 -5.35
CA ASP A 113 -15.69 10.19 -6.55
C ASP A 113 -15.06 10.97 -7.70
N LEU A 114 -14.54 10.27 -8.69
CA LEU A 114 -13.82 10.86 -9.82
C LEU A 114 -14.69 11.76 -10.72
N PRO A 115 -15.95 11.39 -11.02
CA PRO A 115 -16.84 12.25 -11.82
C PRO A 115 -17.11 13.59 -11.16
N SER A 116 -17.42 13.64 -9.87
CA SER A 116 -17.76 14.89 -9.18
C SER A 116 -16.53 15.61 -8.60
N GLY A 117 -15.41 14.91 -8.42
CA GLY A 117 -14.22 15.42 -7.73
C GLY A 117 -14.39 15.62 -6.22
N LYS A 118 -15.49 15.13 -5.64
CA LYS A 118 -15.74 15.22 -4.20
C LYS A 118 -15.17 14.00 -3.48
N PHE A 119 -14.65 14.22 -2.27
CA PHE A 119 -14.20 13.11 -1.44
C PHE A 119 -14.80 13.18 -0.03
N VAL A 120 -14.93 12.02 0.60
CA VAL A 120 -15.45 11.85 1.95
C VAL A 120 -14.51 10.98 2.77
N ARG A 121 -14.50 11.19 4.08
CA ARG A 121 -13.79 10.33 5.03
C ARG A 121 -14.69 9.17 5.44
N LEU A 122 -14.25 7.93 5.18
CA LEU A 122 -15.01 6.71 5.50
C LEU A 122 -14.71 6.25 6.94
N THR A 123 -13.46 6.30 7.39
CA THR A 123 -13.11 5.80 8.73
C THR A 123 -12.69 6.92 9.67
N ARG A 124 -13.12 6.80 10.95
CA ARG A 124 -12.84 7.78 12.00
C ARG A 124 -12.51 7.05 13.30
N VAL A 125 -11.24 6.98 13.63
CA VAL A 125 -10.77 6.47 14.92
C VAL A 125 -9.75 7.44 15.49
N ALA A 126 -9.90 7.80 16.76
CA ALA A 126 -9.07 8.83 17.38
C ALA A 126 -7.61 8.40 17.55
N GLU A 127 -7.36 7.15 17.91
CA GLU A 127 -6.04 6.66 18.31
C GLU A 127 -5.53 5.49 17.45
N ALA A 128 -6.12 5.28 16.29
CA ALA A 128 -5.68 4.28 15.34
C ALA A 128 -5.53 4.86 13.95
N CYS A 129 -4.65 4.27 13.15
CA CYS A 129 -4.46 4.63 11.75
C CYS A 129 -5.01 3.55 10.85
N ASP A 130 -5.73 3.99 9.83
CA ASP A 130 -6.25 3.16 8.75
C ASP A 130 -5.54 3.54 7.46
N ILE A 131 -4.90 2.57 6.80
CA ILE A 131 -4.07 2.77 5.61
C ILE A 131 -4.27 1.65 4.59
N ASP A 132 -3.72 1.82 3.40
CA ASP A 132 -3.65 0.83 2.31
C ASP A 132 -5.04 0.29 1.88
N PRO A 133 -6.02 1.11 1.46
CA PRO A 133 -7.31 0.62 1.04
C PRO A 133 -7.25 -0.09 -0.32
N ALA A 134 -7.96 -1.23 -0.43
CA ALA A 134 -8.20 -1.93 -1.68
C ALA A 134 -9.67 -2.35 -1.79
N TYR A 135 -10.28 -2.13 -2.97
CA TYR A 135 -11.67 -2.52 -3.21
C TYR A 135 -11.80 -4.01 -3.48
N LEU A 136 -12.79 -4.63 -2.87
CA LEU A 136 -13.26 -5.98 -3.20
C LEU A 136 -14.30 -5.92 -4.32
N GLY A 137 -14.57 -7.07 -4.93
CA GLY A 137 -15.49 -7.16 -6.07
C GLY A 137 -16.95 -6.78 -5.76
N ASP A 138 -17.35 -6.85 -4.49
CA ASP A 138 -18.67 -6.42 -3.99
C ASP A 138 -18.74 -4.94 -3.63
N GLY A 139 -17.63 -4.20 -3.80
CA GLY A 139 -17.50 -2.79 -3.47
C GLY A 139 -17.07 -2.53 -2.01
N SER A 140 -17.03 -3.55 -1.16
CA SER A 140 -16.44 -3.43 0.18
C SER A 140 -14.94 -3.13 0.10
N ILE A 141 -14.34 -2.65 1.18
CA ILE A 141 -12.95 -2.20 1.21
C ILE A 141 -12.19 -2.98 2.26
N VAL A 142 -11.07 -3.60 1.86
CA VAL A 142 -10.07 -4.13 2.78
C VAL A 142 -8.99 -3.08 2.99
N PHE A 143 -8.46 -2.98 4.21
CA PHE A 143 -7.45 -2.01 4.59
C PHE A 143 -6.63 -2.50 5.78
N ALA A 144 -5.48 -1.89 6.02
CA ALA A 144 -4.66 -2.15 7.20
C ALA A 144 -5.02 -1.16 8.31
N SER A 145 -5.13 -1.64 9.55
CA SER A 145 -5.47 -0.81 10.70
C SER A 145 -4.67 -1.16 11.95
N THR A 146 -4.33 -0.14 12.72
CA THR A 146 -3.70 -0.27 14.04
C THR A 146 -4.71 -0.35 15.19
N ARG A 147 -5.99 -0.66 14.92
CA ARG A 147 -7.08 -0.76 15.92
C ARG A 147 -6.81 -1.84 16.98
N ALA A 148 -6.19 -2.96 16.58
CA ALA A 148 -5.68 -3.95 17.50
C ALA A 148 -4.31 -3.45 18.02
N ALA A 149 -4.33 -2.67 19.10
CA ALA A 149 -3.15 -2.03 19.65
C ALA A 149 -2.09 -3.05 20.07
N LYS A 150 -0.97 -3.06 19.33
CA LYS A 150 0.18 -3.92 19.62
C LYS A 150 1.46 -3.29 19.07
N TYR A 151 2.57 -3.69 19.67
CA TYR A 151 3.90 -3.28 19.23
C TYR A 151 4.61 -4.40 18.47
N CYS A 152 5.56 -4.01 17.63
CA CYS A 152 6.56 -4.91 17.07
C CYS A 152 7.33 -5.64 18.17
N GLY A 153 7.68 -6.90 17.93
CA GLY A 153 8.42 -7.72 18.91
C GLY A 153 9.81 -7.19 19.25
N CYS A 154 10.42 -6.35 18.44
CA CYS A 154 11.78 -5.85 18.63
C CYS A 154 11.88 -4.34 18.88
N ASN A 155 10.80 -3.58 18.78
CA ASN A 155 10.80 -2.14 19.05
C ASN A 155 9.39 -1.62 19.41
N ARG A 156 9.25 -0.29 19.49
CA ARG A 156 7.97 0.37 19.85
C ARG A 156 7.12 0.79 18.64
N HIS A 157 7.35 0.22 17.48
CA HIS A 157 6.49 0.47 16.32
C HIS A 157 5.14 -0.20 16.53
N ILE A 158 4.08 0.55 16.29
CA ILE A 158 2.73 0.04 16.31
C ILE A 158 2.50 -0.79 15.04
N MET A 159 1.97 -1.99 15.22
CA MET A 159 1.67 -2.92 14.14
C MET A 159 0.20 -2.87 13.74
N CYS A 160 -0.08 -3.21 12.50
CA CYS A 160 -1.44 -3.29 11.98
C CYS A 160 -1.84 -4.72 11.61
N ASN A 161 -3.15 -4.92 11.49
CA ASN A 161 -3.75 -6.10 10.88
C ASN A 161 -4.72 -5.69 9.78
N LEU A 162 -5.19 -6.66 9.01
CA LEU A 162 -6.20 -6.44 8.00
C LEU A 162 -7.59 -6.31 8.60
N TYR A 163 -8.33 -5.35 8.07
CA TYR A 163 -9.73 -5.08 8.38
C TYR A 163 -10.52 -4.95 7.07
N LYS A 164 -11.81 -5.21 7.16
CA LYS A 164 -12.76 -5.01 6.06
C LYS A 164 -13.89 -4.12 6.55
N MET A 165 -14.45 -3.31 5.65
CA MET A 165 -15.64 -2.48 5.88
C MET A 165 -16.57 -2.50 4.68
N ASP A 166 -17.81 -2.13 4.91
CA ASP A 166 -18.79 -1.91 3.84
C ASP A 166 -18.41 -0.70 2.98
N PRO A 167 -18.99 -0.54 1.78
CA PRO A 167 -18.65 0.56 0.87
C PRO A 167 -18.86 1.97 1.45
N ASP A 168 -19.72 2.12 2.44
CA ASP A 168 -20.02 3.39 3.13
C ASP A 168 -19.16 3.64 4.38
N GLY A 169 -18.24 2.71 4.69
CA GLY A 169 -17.39 2.76 5.88
C GLY A 169 -17.99 2.13 7.14
N ALA A 170 -19.19 1.54 7.04
CA ALA A 170 -19.82 0.82 8.14
C ALA A 170 -19.25 -0.60 8.33
N ASN A 171 -19.67 -1.27 9.40
CA ASN A 171 -19.41 -2.69 9.68
C ASN A 171 -17.93 -3.08 9.58
N ILE A 172 -17.07 -2.30 10.23
CA ILE A 172 -15.63 -2.57 10.26
C ILE A 172 -15.37 -3.83 11.08
N VAL A 173 -14.80 -4.86 10.44
CA VAL A 173 -14.44 -6.14 11.07
C VAL A 173 -12.98 -6.47 10.83
N GLN A 174 -12.32 -7.05 11.83
CA GLN A 174 -10.96 -7.56 11.70
C GLN A 174 -10.98 -8.89 10.94
N ILE A 175 -10.15 -9.01 9.91
CA ILE A 175 -10.02 -10.22 9.09
C ILE A 175 -8.62 -10.83 9.14
N GLY A 176 -7.64 -10.14 9.68
CA GLY A 176 -6.28 -10.61 9.91
C GLY A 176 -5.92 -10.58 11.39
N ASN A 177 -5.08 -11.50 11.86
CA ASN A 177 -4.70 -11.62 13.29
C ASN A 177 -3.26 -12.12 13.48
N SER A 178 -2.31 -11.65 12.71
CA SER A 178 -0.89 -11.98 12.95
C SER A 178 -0.34 -11.23 14.15
N ILE A 179 0.73 -11.73 14.75
CA ILE A 179 1.44 -11.08 15.86
C ILE A 179 2.07 -9.77 15.42
N GLU A 180 2.75 -9.81 14.27
CA GLU A 180 3.34 -8.62 13.64
C GLU A 180 2.34 -7.98 12.68
N PHE A 181 2.80 -7.34 11.62
CA PHE A 181 1.91 -6.65 10.69
C PHE A 181 1.33 -7.56 9.60
N GLU A 182 0.16 -7.16 9.14
CA GLU A 182 -0.48 -7.53 7.88
C GLU A 182 -0.93 -6.24 7.20
N HIS A 183 -0.41 -5.96 5.99
CA HIS A 183 -0.67 -4.71 5.30
C HIS A 183 -0.51 -4.81 3.78
N MET A 184 -0.70 -3.69 3.08
CA MET A 184 -0.63 -3.58 1.61
C MET A 184 -1.49 -4.62 0.90
N PRO A 185 -2.80 -4.70 1.22
CA PRO A 185 -3.69 -5.64 0.56
C PRO A 185 -3.88 -5.30 -0.91
N HIS A 186 -3.94 -6.34 -1.74
CA HIS A 186 -4.32 -6.28 -3.14
C HIS A 186 -5.33 -7.39 -3.42
N VAL A 187 -6.32 -7.14 -4.27
CA VAL A 187 -7.33 -8.14 -4.60
C VAL A 187 -6.93 -8.89 -5.87
N LEU A 188 -6.74 -10.20 -5.74
CA LEU A 188 -6.43 -11.09 -6.84
C LEU A 188 -7.64 -11.29 -7.76
N ARG A 189 -7.41 -11.73 -8.99
CA ARG A 189 -8.49 -12.03 -9.96
C ARG A 189 -9.47 -13.11 -9.50
N ASP A 190 -9.04 -13.98 -8.62
CA ASP A 190 -9.89 -15.02 -8.01
C ASP A 190 -10.69 -14.53 -6.80
N GLY A 191 -10.55 -13.25 -6.44
CA GLY A 191 -11.28 -12.60 -5.36
C GLY A 191 -10.59 -12.71 -3.99
N ARG A 192 -9.51 -13.47 -3.85
CA ARG A 192 -8.74 -13.52 -2.61
C ARG A 192 -7.97 -12.23 -2.40
N ILE A 193 -7.65 -11.94 -1.15
CA ILE A 193 -6.81 -10.82 -0.74
C ILE A 193 -5.37 -11.32 -0.69
N LEU A 194 -4.48 -10.69 -1.46
CA LEU A 194 -3.03 -10.84 -1.38
C LEU A 194 -2.49 -9.73 -0.47
N TYR A 195 -1.58 -10.03 0.45
CA TYR A 195 -1.06 -9.04 1.38
C TYR A 195 0.35 -9.42 1.86
N THR A 196 1.08 -8.46 2.39
CA THR A 196 2.35 -8.71 3.07
C THR A 196 2.09 -9.00 4.53
N ARG A 197 2.69 -10.11 5.02
CA ARG A 197 2.66 -10.49 6.44
C ARG A 197 4.07 -10.69 6.95
N TRP A 198 4.36 -10.09 8.10
CA TRP A 198 5.59 -10.34 8.82
C TRP A 198 5.38 -11.38 9.91
N GLU A 199 6.26 -12.36 9.93
CA GLU A 199 6.30 -13.39 10.97
C GLU A 199 7.62 -13.28 11.74
N TYR A 200 7.56 -12.79 12.97
CA TYR A 200 8.70 -12.71 13.86
C TYR A 200 8.82 -14.02 14.64
N VAL A 201 9.36 -15.05 14.01
CA VAL A 201 9.45 -16.41 14.51
C VAL A 201 10.89 -16.91 14.46
N ASP A 202 11.16 -18.09 15.02
CA ASP A 202 12.50 -18.70 15.13
C ASP A 202 13.02 -19.23 13.77
N ARG A 203 13.00 -18.38 12.75
CA ARG A 203 13.60 -18.55 11.42
C ARG A 203 13.68 -17.19 10.76
N ASN A 204 14.78 -16.84 10.14
CA ASN A 204 14.95 -15.60 9.35
C ASN A 204 14.00 -14.43 9.72
N PHE A 205 13.84 -14.16 11.00
CA PHE A 205 12.81 -13.28 11.57
C PHE A 205 12.83 -11.86 10.97
N SER A 206 13.99 -11.38 10.55
CA SER A 206 14.13 -10.04 9.92
C SER A 206 13.64 -10.03 8.48
N GLY A 207 13.77 -11.13 7.75
CA GLY A 207 13.38 -11.27 6.35
C GLY A 207 12.01 -11.92 6.13
N ALA A 208 11.43 -12.55 7.15
CA ALA A 208 10.16 -13.29 7.04
C ALA A 208 8.93 -12.37 6.85
N GLN A 209 9.02 -11.47 5.88
CA GLN A 209 7.95 -10.57 5.42
C GLN A 209 7.49 -11.04 4.04
N GLY A 210 6.77 -12.14 4.02
CA GLY A 210 6.32 -12.81 2.80
C GLY A 210 4.93 -12.39 2.32
N LEU A 211 4.55 -12.90 1.18
CA LEU A 211 3.23 -12.73 0.61
C LEU A 211 2.29 -13.82 1.09
N TRP A 212 1.14 -13.42 1.56
CA TRP A 212 0.06 -14.29 2.03
C TRP A 212 -1.25 -14.00 1.31
N THR A 213 -2.17 -14.94 1.34
CA THR A 213 -3.53 -14.73 0.86
C THR A 213 -4.54 -15.13 1.91
N CYS A 214 -5.73 -14.53 1.87
CA CYS A 214 -6.91 -14.98 2.59
C CYS A 214 -8.17 -14.73 1.76
N ASN A 215 -9.27 -15.33 2.16
CA ASN A 215 -10.58 -15.01 1.63
C ASN A 215 -11.05 -13.64 2.14
N PRO A 216 -12.01 -12.98 1.44
CA PRO A 216 -12.56 -11.69 1.87
C PRO A 216 -13.24 -11.67 3.24
N ASP A 217 -13.61 -12.83 3.78
CA ASP A 217 -14.18 -13.00 5.11
C ASP A 217 -13.11 -13.26 6.21
N GLY A 218 -11.83 -13.25 5.85
CA GLY A 218 -10.72 -13.54 6.77
C GLY A 218 -10.49 -15.02 7.03
N THR A 219 -11.05 -15.92 6.25
CA THR A 219 -10.75 -17.36 6.33
C THR A 219 -9.61 -17.75 5.39
N ALA A 220 -9.08 -18.97 5.54
CA ALA A 220 -8.10 -19.60 4.66
C ALA A 220 -6.82 -18.75 4.46
N HIS A 221 -6.26 -18.20 5.53
CA HIS A 221 -4.94 -17.60 5.48
C HIS A 221 -3.89 -18.64 5.05
N ALA A 222 -3.18 -18.35 3.98
CA ALA A 222 -2.19 -19.24 3.41
C ALA A 222 -1.01 -18.49 2.82
N LEU A 223 0.17 -19.08 2.93
CA LEU A 223 1.35 -18.56 2.28
C LEU A 223 1.14 -18.51 0.76
N TYR A 224 1.45 -17.39 0.18
CA TYR A 224 1.49 -17.22 -1.28
C TYR A 224 2.91 -17.37 -1.82
N TRP A 225 3.88 -16.66 -1.24
CA TRP A 225 5.28 -16.71 -1.64
C TRP A 225 6.20 -16.07 -0.60
N GLY A 226 7.41 -16.61 -0.43
CA GLY A 226 8.50 -15.91 0.23
C GLY A 226 8.51 -16.03 1.76
N GLN A 227 8.19 -17.18 2.32
CA GLN A 227 8.22 -17.38 3.77
C GLN A 227 9.64 -17.40 4.35
N GLU A 228 10.61 -17.89 3.59
CA GLU A 228 12.02 -18.02 4.01
C GLU A 228 12.98 -17.20 3.14
N THR A 229 12.45 -16.33 2.29
CA THR A 229 13.29 -15.42 1.51
C THR A 229 14.01 -14.43 2.42
N LYS A 230 15.22 -14.05 2.01
CA LYS A 230 16.05 -13.12 2.79
C LYS A 230 15.55 -11.68 2.76
N GLN A 231 14.77 -11.32 1.73
CA GLN A 231 14.28 -9.96 1.52
C GLN A 231 12.78 -9.88 1.80
N PRO A 232 12.34 -8.88 2.54
CA PRO A 232 10.93 -8.52 2.62
C PRO A 232 10.32 -8.34 1.23
N CYS A 233 9.12 -8.88 1.02
CA CYS A 233 8.35 -8.74 -0.19
C CYS A 233 7.14 -7.85 0.07
N LEU A 234 7.16 -6.64 -0.48
CA LEU A 234 6.25 -5.56 -0.14
C LEU A 234 5.39 -5.15 -1.34
N ASN A 235 4.18 -4.72 -1.05
CA ASN A 235 3.28 -4.07 -2.00
C ASN A 235 3.09 -4.86 -3.30
N ALA A 236 2.75 -6.13 -3.18
CA ALA A 236 2.57 -7.02 -4.33
C ALA A 236 1.25 -6.76 -5.04
N VAL A 237 1.31 -6.67 -6.36
CA VAL A 237 0.17 -6.46 -7.25
C VAL A 237 0.16 -7.55 -8.32
N GLN A 238 -0.98 -8.20 -8.52
CA GLN A 238 -1.11 -9.18 -9.60
C GLN A 238 -1.03 -8.48 -10.96
N MET A 239 -0.18 -8.99 -11.83
CA MET A 239 -0.07 -8.46 -13.19
C MET A 239 -1.33 -8.82 -14.01
N PRO A 240 -1.83 -7.90 -14.84
CA PRO A 240 -2.97 -8.14 -15.70
C PRO A 240 -2.77 -9.41 -16.56
N GLU A 241 -3.85 -10.17 -16.74
CA GLU A 241 -3.89 -11.39 -17.56
C GLU A 241 -2.83 -12.46 -17.19
N SER A 242 -2.27 -12.40 -15.99
CA SER A 242 -1.18 -13.25 -15.53
C SER A 242 -1.45 -13.81 -14.13
N THR A 243 -0.69 -14.85 -13.77
CA THR A 243 -0.59 -15.37 -12.39
C THR A 243 0.66 -14.83 -11.67
N THR A 244 1.49 -14.06 -12.36
CA THR A 244 2.66 -13.42 -11.77
C THR A 244 2.25 -12.20 -10.95
N VAL A 245 3.09 -11.82 -10.01
CA VAL A 245 2.94 -10.60 -9.23
C VAL A 245 4.15 -9.70 -9.41
N ALA A 246 3.92 -8.40 -9.47
CA ALA A 246 4.95 -7.39 -9.32
C ALA A 246 5.02 -6.98 -7.86
N ALA A 247 6.21 -6.91 -7.28
CA ALA A 247 6.40 -6.57 -5.87
C ALA A 247 7.73 -5.84 -5.65
N ILE A 248 7.88 -5.21 -4.51
CA ILE A 248 9.15 -4.61 -4.07
C ILE A 248 9.89 -5.61 -3.19
N LEU A 249 11.09 -6.00 -3.58
CA LEU A 249 12.02 -6.73 -2.71
C LEU A 249 12.82 -5.72 -1.91
N GLY A 250 12.43 -5.53 -0.67
CA GLY A 250 12.89 -4.46 0.19
C GLY A 250 13.90 -4.89 1.23
N SER A 251 14.09 -4.04 2.25
CA SER A 251 14.88 -4.29 3.43
C SER A 251 14.02 -4.29 4.69
N CYS A 252 14.32 -5.12 5.66
CA CYS A 252 13.68 -5.10 6.97
C CYS A 252 14.08 -3.87 7.78
N HIS A 253 15.32 -3.42 7.64
CA HIS A 253 15.86 -2.27 8.35
C HIS A 253 16.06 -1.09 7.41
N ASN A 254 16.02 0.10 7.95
CA ASN A 254 16.17 1.39 7.28
C ASN A 254 14.90 1.79 6.50
N ILE A 255 14.87 1.64 5.20
CA ILE A 255 13.80 2.17 4.35
C ILE A 255 13.07 1.03 3.66
N ALA A 256 11.72 1.11 3.64
CA ALA A 256 10.86 0.15 2.95
C ALA A 256 10.85 0.38 1.42
N TRP A 257 11.99 0.43 0.81
CA TRP A 257 12.17 0.49 -0.63
C TRP A 257 13.15 -0.59 -1.09
N GLY A 258 13.11 -0.92 -2.33
CA GLY A 258 13.96 -1.94 -2.92
C GLY A 258 13.75 -2.05 -4.41
N ALA A 259 14.23 -3.12 -4.99
CA ALA A 259 14.06 -3.40 -6.40
C ALA A 259 12.62 -3.81 -6.72
N LEU A 260 12.07 -3.31 -7.82
CA LEU A 260 10.85 -3.85 -8.39
C LEU A 260 11.16 -5.21 -9.01
N ALA A 261 10.44 -6.23 -8.58
CA ALA A 261 10.60 -7.59 -9.05
C ALA A 261 9.30 -8.17 -9.60
N VAL A 262 9.41 -9.09 -10.55
CA VAL A 262 8.31 -9.93 -11.02
C VAL A 262 8.53 -11.34 -10.50
N ILE A 263 7.53 -11.89 -9.82
CA ILE A 263 7.55 -13.17 -9.16
C ILE A 263 6.54 -14.11 -9.84
N ASP A 264 7.00 -15.28 -10.27
CA ASP A 264 6.14 -16.35 -10.79
C ASP A 264 6.14 -17.56 -9.84
N ARG A 265 5.13 -17.62 -8.99
CA ARG A 265 4.98 -18.74 -8.04
C ARG A 265 4.71 -20.10 -8.68
N LYS A 266 4.44 -20.18 -9.98
CA LYS A 266 4.35 -21.47 -10.70
C LYS A 266 5.72 -22.14 -10.85
N ILE A 267 6.80 -21.35 -10.81
CA ILE A 267 8.15 -21.85 -10.85
C ILE A 267 8.55 -22.38 -9.48
N ASP A 268 8.35 -21.55 -8.45
CA ASP A 268 8.61 -21.92 -7.06
C ASP A 268 7.80 -21.00 -6.12
N VAL A 269 7.47 -21.48 -4.93
CA VAL A 269 6.81 -20.70 -3.86
C VAL A 269 7.83 -20.00 -2.97
N GLU A 270 9.12 -20.24 -3.21
CA GLU A 270 10.25 -19.72 -2.47
C GLU A 270 11.43 -19.35 -3.36
N GLY A 271 12.27 -18.43 -2.84
CA GLY A 271 13.63 -18.21 -3.32
C GLY A 271 13.75 -17.52 -4.68
N GLU A 272 14.99 -17.43 -5.13
CA GLU A 272 15.38 -16.61 -6.27
C GLU A 272 14.88 -17.15 -7.62
N LYS A 273 14.62 -18.45 -7.73
CA LYS A 273 14.21 -19.06 -9.01
C LYS A 273 12.87 -18.54 -9.52
N SER A 274 11.97 -18.21 -8.61
CA SER A 274 10.66 -17.63 -8.93
C SER A 274 10.70 -16.14 -9.24
N VAL A 275 11.81 -15.47 -8.96
CA VAL A 275 12.01 -14.06 -9.32
C VAL A 275 12.49 -14.00 -10.76
N VAL A 276 11.54 -13.85 -11.68
CA VAL A 276 11.82 -13.94 -13.13
C VAL A 276 12.38 -12.65 -13.72
N LYS A 277 12.23 -11.53 -13.04
CA LYS A 277 12.78 -10.24 -13.45
C LYS A 277 12.98 -9.28 -12.26
N ILE A 278 14.05 -8.51 -12.30
CA ILE A 278 14.35 -7.38 -11.41
C ILE A 278 14.62 -6.16 -12.28
N PHE A 279 14.06 -4.99 -11.87
CA PHE A 279 14.21 -3.71 -12.57
C PHE A 279 15.07 -2.74 -11.78
#